data_218b007999e2cefb5dd00eec13d0d3fc
#
_entry.id   218b007999e2cefb5dd00eec13d0d3fc
#
_cell.length_a   1.000
_cell.length_b   1.000
_cell.length_c   1.000
_cell.angle_alpha   90.00
_cell.angle_beta   90.00
_cell.angle_gamma   90.00
#
_symmetry.space_group_name_H-M   'P 1'
#
loop_
_entity.id
_entity.type
_entity.pdbx_description
1 polymer ?
#
loop_
_entity_poly.entity_id
_entity_poly.type
_entity_poly.pdbx_seq_one_letter_code
_entity_poly.pdbx_strand_id
1 'polypeptide(L)'
;MDYLVPTALEMPSTTQVRALEETPTPLNPLGVKGVGEGGSSGAGAAVANAVADALAPLGVEITDLPLAPARLLAAIAAARERSR
;
A
#
# COMPACT_ATOMS: atom_id res chain seq x y z
N MET A 1 11.48 21.74 8.61
CA MET A 1 10.92 20.69 7.71
C MET A 1 10.06 19.74 8.53
N ASP A 2 8.78 19.67 8.24
CA ASP A 2 7.82 18.95 9.06
C ASP A 2 7.56 17.52 8.58
N TYR A 3 8.21 17.13 7.48
CA TYR A 3 8.06 15.77 6.94
C TYR A 3 8.90 14.79 7.77
N LEU A 4 8.22 13.81 8.36
CA LEU A 4 8.87 12.77 9.16
C LEU A 4 9.18 11.57 8.27
N VAL A 5 10.47 11.35 8.03
CA VAL A 5 10.93 10.13 7.32
C VAL A 5 10.87 8.96 8.29
N PRO A 6 10.25 7.83 7.90
CA PRO A 6 10.21 6.64 8.75
C PRO A 6 11.62 6.18 9.13
N THR A 7 11.77 5.77 10.38
CA THR A 7 13.01 5.18 10.91
C THR A 7 12.87 3.67 11.02
N ALA A 8 13.95 3.00 11.43
CA ALA A 8 13.91 1.56 11.65
C ALA A 8 12.89 1.15 12.75
N LEU A 9 12.52 2.09 13.63
CA LEU A 9 11.55 1.82 14.69
C LEU A 9 10.12 1.67 14.17
N GLU A 10 9.81 2.25 13.01
CA GLU A 10 8.50 2.16 12.37
C GLU A 10 8.37 0.94 11.44
N MET A 11 9.45 0.17 11.28
CA MET A 11 9.40 -1.03 10.46
C MET A 11 8.57 -2.12 11.13
N PRO A 12 7.80 -2.91 10.35
CA PRO A 12 7.11 -4.07 10.90
C PRO A 12 8.08 -5.02 11.60
N SER A 13 7.65 -5.61 12.70
CA SER A 13 8.46 -6.60 13.43
C SER A 13 8.74 -7.86 12.60
N THR A 14 7.86 -8.16 11.64
CA THR A 14 7.98 -9.30 10.74
C THR A 14 7.70 -8.87 9.32
N THR A 15 8.61 -9.16 8.40
CA THR A 15 8.44 -8.94 6.97
C THR A 15 8.63 -10.25 6.24
N GLN A 16 7.62 -10.68 5.50
CA GLN A 16 7.70 -11.87 4.65
C GLN A 16 8.04 -11.44 3.22
N VAL A 17 9.05 -12.07 2.66
CA VAL A 17 9.45 -11.84 1.27
C VAL A 17 9.24 -13.13 0.48
N ARG A 18 8.52 -13.03 -0.64
CA ARG A 18 8.32 -14.16 -1.54
C ARG A 18 8.72 -13.76 -2.96
N ALA A 19 9.68 -14.47 -3.53
CA ALA A 19 10.02 -14.35 -4.93
C ALA A 19 9.26 -15.40 -5.74
N LEU A 20 8.47 -14.95 -6.71
CA LEU A 20 7.73 -15.83 -7.60
C LEU A 20 8.57 -16.04 -8.87
N GLU A 21 8.86 -17.30 -9.19
CA GLU A 21 9.69 -17.67 -10.35
C GLU A 21 8.86 -18.36 -11.45
N GLU A 22 7.57 -18.07 -11.50
CA GLU A 22 6.60 -18.78 -12.35
C GLU A 22 6.58 -18.29 -13.81
N THR A 23 7.08 -17.09 -14.06
CA THR A 23 7.04 -16.46 -15.38
C THR A 23 8.42 -15.93 -15.80
N PRO A 24 9.36 -16.82 -16.17
CA PRO A 24 10.67 -16.38 -16.66
C PRO A 24 10.53 -15.64 -17.99
N THR A 25 11.47 -14.75 -18.29
CA THR A 25 11.49 -14.07 -19.57
C THR A 25 12.11 -14.98 -20.67
N PRO A 26 11.57 -14.96 -21.90
CA PRO A 26 12.22 -15.66 -23.01
C PRO A 26 13.40 -14.90 -23.61
N LEU A 27 13.71 -13.68 -23.13
CA LEU A 27 14.70 -12.80 -23.73
C LEU A 27 16.15 -13.14 -23.37
N ASN A 28 16.36 -14.03 -22.39
CA ASN A 28 17.69 -14.49 -22.00
C ASN A 28 17.65 -15.94 -21.54
N PRO A 29 18.81 -16.66 -21.60
CA PRO A 29 18.85 -18.10 -21.23
C PRO A 29 18.50 -18.40 -19.77
N LEU A 30 18.75 -17.46 -18.85
CA LEU A 30 18.47 -17.63 -17.42
C LEU A 30 17.02 -17.27 -17.06
N GLY A 31 16.28 -16.63 -17.97
CA GLY A 31 14.92 -16.19 -17.72
C GLY A 31 14.80 -15.06 -16.71
N VAL A 32 15.89 -14.37 -16.39
CA VAL A 32 15.93 -13.35 -15.34
C VAL A 32 15.28 -12.04 -15.78
N LYS A 33 14.66 -11.35 -14.83
CA LYS A 33 14.01 -10.05 -15.00
C LYS A 33 14.56 -9.05 -14.01
N GLY A 34 14.46 -7.77 -14.36
CA GLY A 34 14.76 -6.70 -13.42
C GLY A 34 13.71 -6.60 -12.32
N VAL A 35 14.14 -6.29 -11.10
CA VAL A 35 13.28 -6.16 -9.92
C VAL A 35 13.56 -4.86 -9.14
N GLY A 36 14.42 -3.98 -9.68
CA GLY A 36 14.83 -2.76 -8.98
C GLY A 36 13.70 -1.83 -8.55
N GLU A 37 12.61 -1.76 -9.32
CA GLU A 37 11.44 -0.93 -9.02
C GLU A 37 10.35 -1.70 -8.25
N GLY A 38 10.56 -2.97 -7.95
CA GLY A 38 9.56 -3.82 -7.32
C GLY A 38 9.00 -3.25 -6.03
N GLY A 39 9.85 -2.60 -5.23
CA GLY A 39 9.45 -2.00 -3.96
C GLY A 39 8.61 -0.73 -4.08
N SER A 40 8.58 -0.09 -5.24
CA SER A 40 7.81 1.15 -5.44
C SER A 40 6.58 0.97 -6.33
N SER A 41 6.60 0.01 -7.25
CA SER A 41 5.54 -0.15 -8.25
C SER A 41 4.16 -0.46 -7.66
N GLY A 42 4.11 -1.28 -6.61
CA GLY A 42 2.85 -1.68 -5.99
C GLY A 42 2.60 -1.10 -4.60
N ALA A 43 3.54 -0.32 -4.06
CA ALA A 43 3.47 0.12 -2.66
C ALA A 43 2.24 0.99 -2.38
N GLY A 44 1.95 1.96 -3.23
CA GLY A 44 0.79 2.85 -3.05
C GLY A 44 -0.53 2.07 -3.04
N ALA A 45 -0.71 1.19 -4.00
CA ALA A 45 -1.91 0.35 -4.08
C ALA A 45 -2.01 -0.63 -2.90
N ALA A 46 -0.90 -1.23 -2.50
CA ALA A 46 -0.87 -2.16 -1.38
C ALA A 46 -1.28 -1.47 -0.07
N VAL A 47 -0.74 -0.30 0.21
CA VAL A 47 -1.09 0.48 1.41
C VAL A 47 -2.55 0.93 1.34
N ALA A 48 -3.01 1.42 0.17
CA ALA A 48 -4.39 1.82 -0.01
C ALA A 48 -5.36 0.66 0.25
N ASN A 49 -5.06 -0.53 -0.27
CA ASN A 49 -5.88 -1.71 -0.04
C ASN A 49 -5.89 -2.13 1.44
N ALA A 50 -4.75 -2.06 2.12
CA ALA A 50 -4.66 -2.36 3.55
C ALA A 50 -5.50 -1.39 4.38
N VAL A 51 -5.45 -0.08 4.06
CA VAL A 51 -6.25 0.94 4.74
C VAL A 51 -7.73 0.74 4.45
N ALA A 52 -8.09 0.45 3.20
CA ALA A 52 -9.47 0.16 2.81
C ALA A 52 -10.03 -1.03 3.59
N ASP A 53 -9.26 -2.10 3.72
CA ASP A 53 -9.64 -3.28 4.50
C ASP A 53 -9.83 -2.95 5.98
N ALA A 54 -8.91 -2.18 6.56
CA ALA A 54 -8.98 -1.75 7.96
C ALA A 54 -10.22 -0.87 8.25
N LEU A 55 -10.65 -0.06 7.30
CA LEU A 55 -11.76 0.88 7.46
C LEU A 55 -13.09 0.35 6.91
N ALA A 56 -13.10 -0.83 6.31
CA ALA A 56 -14.33 -1.45 5.78
C ALA A 56 -15.45 -1.55 6.82
N PRO A 57 -15.19 -1.92 8.09
CA PRO A 57 -16.24 -1.96 9.12
C PRO A 57 -16.89 -0.62 9.41
N LEU A 58 -16.23 0.49 9.06
CA LEU A 58 -16.76 1.85 9.23
C LEU A 58 -17.51 2.34 7.98
N GLY A 59 -17.58 1.52 6.93
CA GLY A 59 -18.22 1.90 5.67
C GLY A 59 -17.42 2.92 4.86
N VAL A 60 -16.12 3.02 5.08
CA VAL A 60 -15.23 3.93 4.33
C VAL A 60 -14.78 3.25 3.05
N GLU A 61 -14.94 3.92 1.92
CA GLU A 61 -14.42 3.49 0.63
C GLU A 61 -13.21 4.33 0.25
N ILE A 62 -12.14 3.68 -0.20
CA ILE A 62 -10.90 4.32 -0.65
C ILE A 62 -10.80 4.13 -2.16
N THR A 63 -10.96 5.22 -2.90
CA THR A 63 -10.92 5.20 -4.37
C THR A 63 -9.84 6.10 -4.96
N ASP A 64 -9.27 6.98 -4.16
CA ASP A 64 -8.33 8.00 -4.62
C ASP A 64 -7.03 8.00 -3.81
N LEU A 65 -5.94 8.30 -4.49
CA LEU A 65 -4.62 8.50 -3.91
C LEU A 65 -4.15 9.95 -4.16
N PRO A 66 -3.24 10.48 -3.37
CA PRO A 66 -2.59 9.86 -2.20
C PRO A 66 -3.50 9.83 -0.96
N LEU A 67 -3.19 8.93 -0.02
CA LEU A 67 -3.88 8.82 1.27
C LEU A 67 -3.29 9.81 2.28
N ALA A 68 -3.51 11.10 2.06
CA ALA A 68 -3.10 12.10 3.03
C ALA A 68 -3.99 12.00 4.29
N PRO A 69 -3.43 12.22 5.49
CA PRO A 69 -4.20 12.13 6.75
C PRO A 69 -5.48 12.94 6.76
N ALA A 70 -5.47 14.15 6.21
CA ALA A 70 -6.66 15.01 6.14
C ALA A 70 -7.76 14.41 5.26
N ARG A 71 -7.38 13.81 4.12
CA ARG A 71 -8.33 13.16 3.21
C ARG A 71 -8.96 11.93 3.85
N LEU A 72 -8.14 11.15 4.55
CA LEU A 72 -8.60 9.96 5.24
C LEU A 72 -9.56 10.31 6.38
N LEU A 73 -9.25 11.33 7.15
CA LEU A 73 -10.12 11.83 8.21
C LEU A 73 -11.46 12.30 7.66
N ALA A 74 -11.46 13.02 6.54
CA ALA A 74 -12.69 13.47 5.88
C ALA A 74 -13.53 12.28 5.42
N ALA A 75 -12.92 11.25 4.86
CA ALA A 75 -13.63 10.03 4.43
C ALA A 75 -14.29 9.31 5.61
N ILE A 76 -13.60 9.22 6.73
CA ILE A 76 -14.14 8.61 7.97
C ILE A 76 -15.33 9.44 8.48
N ALA A 77 -15.19 10.76 8.53
CA ALA A 77 -16.27 11.65 8.99
C ALA A 77 -17.51 11.52 8.09
N ALA A 78 -17.32 11.50 6.76
CA ALA A 78 -18.41 11.33 5.82
C ALA A 78 -19.13 9.98 5.98
N ALA A 79 -18.37 8.91 6.23
CA ALA A 79 -18.94 7.58 6.46
C ALA A 79 -19.78 7.54 7.75
N ARG A 80 -19.32 8.20 8.81
CA ARG A 80 -20.05 8.30 10.08
C ARG A 80 -21.37 9.05 9.92
N GLU A 81 -21.41 10.10 9.10
CA GLU A 81 -22.66 10.83 8.84
C GLU A 81 -23.64 9.99 8.04
N ARG A 82 -23.19 9.20 7.07
CA ARG A 82 -24.06 8.30 6.30
C ARG A 82 -24.69 7.20 7.16
N SER A 83 -24.04 6.81 8.24
CA SER A 83 -24.53 5.75 9.14
C SER A 83 -25.46 6.25 10.24
N ARG A 84 -25.72 7.55 10.29
CA ARG A 84 -26.72 8.16 11.17
C ARG A 84 -28.03 8.24 10.42
#